data_67597c0ba5d558206ccd2a4159e6dde3
#
_entry.id   67597c0ba5d558206ccd2a4159e6dde3
#
_cell.length_a   1.000
_cell.length_b   1.000
_cell.length_c   1.000
_cell.angle_alpha   90.00
_cell.angle_beta   90.00
_cell.angle_gamma   90.00
#
_symmetry.space_group_name_H-M   'P 1'
#
loop_
_entity.id
_entity.type
_entity.pdbx_description
1 polymer ?
#
loop_
_entity_poly.entity_id
_entity_poly.type
_entity_poly.pdbx_seq_one_letter_code
_entity_poly.pdbx_strand_id
1 'polypeptide(L)'
;MAVAIQIDNKAENNIIQFPNSKKEYGIGKSTKMWCLKSQDEIRQVYDVFMEKVNEANTENKYTIALRNLTMFVCAINIGLRGGDFCKLKWSDIYNEGWTFKDKAEYVPEKTRKCHKHINLYWNSDFEHTMSTWLNWKMYIEQIDSIEDYIFTSQKGESITEKS
;
A
#
# COMPACT_ATOMS: atom_id res chain seq x y z
N MET A 1 -10.15 5.08 -25.03
CA MET A 1 -10.04 3.72 -25.61
C MET A 1 -9.53 2.82 -24.52
N ALA A 2 -10.38 1.91 -24.04
CA ALA A 2 -10.00 0.96 -23.02
C ALA A 2 -9.25 -0.21 -23.69
N VAL A 3 -8.03 -0.47 -23.25
CA VAL A 3 -7.28 -1.65 -23.68
C VAL A 3 -7.74 -2.82 -22.80
N ALA A 4 -8.55 -3.71 -23.39
CA ALA A 4 -8.96 -4.94 -22.76
C ALA A 4 -7.79 -5.94 -22.81
N ILE A 5 -7.24 -6.28 -21.66
CA ILE A 5 -6.32 -7.40 -21.51
C ILE A 5 -7.18 -8.65 -21.34
N GLN A 6 -7.17 -9.53 -22.35
CA GLN A 6 -7.75 -10.87 -22.23
C GLN A 6 -6.85 -11.71 -21.32
N ILE A 7 -7.39 -12.14 -20.19
CA ILE A 7 -6.77 -13.11 -19.30
C ILE A 7 -7.53 -14.42 -19.45
N ASP A 8 -6.81 -15.48 -19.90
CA ASP A 8 -7.32 -16.84 -19.99
C ASP A 8 -7.69 -17.38 -18.60
N ASN A 9 -8.98 -17.58 -18.37
CA ASN A 9 -9.52 -18.20 -17.17
C ASN A 9 -9.40 -19.72 -17.25
N LYS A 10 -8.35 -20.25 -16.62
CA LYS A 10 -8.30 -21.65 -16.16
C LYS A 10 -7.40 -21.76 -14.93
N ALA A 11 -7.94 -21.42 -13.78
CA ALA A 11 -7.38 -21.85 -12.51
C ALA A 11 -8.53 -22.20 -11.56
N GLU A 12 -8.54 -23.43 -11.12
CA GLU A 12 -9.47 -23.97 -10.12
C GLU A 12 -9.49 -23.07 -8.87
N ASN A 13 -10.69 -22.82 -8.37
CA ASN A 13 -10.99 -21.96 -7.22
C ASN A 13 -10.29 -22.45 -5.93
N ASN A 14 -9.01 -22.19 -5.77
CA ASN A 14 -8.35 -22.22 -4.48
C ASN A 14 -8.57 -20.88 -3.78
N ILE A 15 -9.79 -20.67 -3.28
CA ILE A 15 -10.10 -19.52 -2.43
C ILE A 15 -9.25 -19.66 -1.17
N ILE A 16 -8.35 -18.70 -0.91
CA ILE A 16 -7.66 -18.61 0.38
C ILE A 16 -8.73 -18.38 1.45
N GLN A 17 -9.08 -19.43 2.17
CA GLN A 17 -9.91 -19.29 3.35
C GLN A 17 -9.03 -18.71 4.46
N PHE A 18 -9.08 -17.41 4.66
CA PHE A 18 -8.59 -16.84 5.90
C PHE A 18 -9.38 -17.44 7.04
N PRO A 19 -8.73 -18.11 8.03
CA PRO A 19 -9.46 -18.67 9.13
C PRO A 19 -10.29 -17.59 9.81
N ASN A 20 -11.61 -17.81 9.89
CA ASN A 20 -12.53 -16.94 10.62
C ASN A 20 -12.13 -16.99 12.10
N SER A 21 -11.14 -16.19 12.47
CA SER A 21 -10.65 -16.13 13.83
C SER A 21 -11.50 -15.15 14.62
N LYS A 22 -12.56 -15.64 15.25
CA LYS A 22 -12.92 -15.12 16.56
C LYS A 22 -11.74 -15.46 17.48
N LYS A 23 -10.73 -14.56 17.50
CA LYS A 23 -9.56 -14.75 18.37
C LYS A 23 -9.99 -14.53 19.80
N GLU A 24 -10.11 -15.60 20.56
CA GLU A 24 -9.96 -15.53 22.00
C GLU A 24 -8.51 -15.14 22.32
N TYR A 25 -8.31 -13.93 22.75
CA TYR A 25 -7.02 -13.46 23.24
C TYR A 25 -6.80 -14.06 24.63
N GLY A 26 -5.99 -15.11 24.73
CA GLY A 26 -5.55 -15.73 25.98
C GLY A 26 -4.07 -15.50 26.20
N ILE A 27 -3.67 -15.17 27.43
CA ILE A 27 -2.26 -15.12 27.86
C ILE A 27 -1.61 -16.47 27.55
N GLY A 28 -0.53 -16.49 26.77
CA GLY A 28 0.24 -17.69 26.42
C GLY A 28 -0.06 -18.33 25.06
N LYS A 29 -0.98 -17.79 24.24
CA LYS A 29 -1.19 -18.28 22.87
C LYS A 29 -0.26 -17.55 21.91
N SER A 30 0.59 -18.30 21.20
CA SER A 30 1.40 -17.79 20.09
C SER A 30 0.49 -17.23 19.00
N THR A 31 0.55 -15.91 18.76
CA THR A 31 -0.08 -15.30 17.59
C THR A 31 0.75 -15.64 16.36
N LYS A 32 0.46 -16.78 15.72
CA LYS A 32 1.05 -17.08 14.41
C LYS A 32 0.49 -16.05 13.41
N MET A 33 1.32 -15.11 12.99
CA MET A 33 1.02 -14.31 11.81
C MET A 33 1.13 -15.20 10.57
N TRP A 34 0.08 -15.26 9.78
CA TRP A 34 0.10 -15.87 8.47
C TRP A 34 0.74 -14.87 7.52
N CYS A 35 1.91 -15.20 7.00
CA CYS A 35 2.54 -14.43 5.92
C CYS A 35 2.15 -15.04 4.57
N LEU A 36 2.05 -14.18 3.56
CA LEU A 36 1.91 -14.61 2.18
C LEU A 36 3.21 -15.33 1.77
N LYS A 37 3.08 -16.55 1.25
CA LYS A 37 4.23 -17.44 1.00
C LYS A 37 4.51 -17.65 -0.49
N SER A 38 3.56 -17.35 -1.36
CA SER A 38 3.67 -17.57 -2.78
C SER A 38 3.21 -16.34 -3.58
N GLN A 39 3.64 -16.28 -4.84
CA GLN A 39 3.17 -15.27 -5.77
C GLN A 39 1.65 -15.42 -6.05
N ASP A 40 1.14 -16.64 -6.02
CA ASP A 40 -0.29 -16.88 -6.23
C ASP A 40 -1.13 -16.32 -5.08
N GLU A 41 -0.67 -16.47 -3.83
CA GLU A 41 -1.34 -15.85 -2.67
C GLU A 41 -1.31 -14.31 -2.77
N ILE A 42 -0.18 -13.73 -3.18
CA ILE A 42 -0.06 -12.28 -3.40
C ILE A 42 -1.03 -11.84 -4.48
N ARG A 43 -1.10 -12.56 -5.61
CA ARG A 43 -2.02 -12.25 -6.71
C ARG A 43 -3.48 -12.32 -6.27
N GLN A 44 -3.88 -13.35 -5.53
CA GLN A 44 -5.25 -13.46 -5.01
C GLN A 44 -5.63 -12.28 -4.11
N VAL A 45 -4.72 -11.84 -3.25
CA VAL A 45 -4.96 -10.66 -2.41
C VAL A 45 -5.06 -9.38 -3.27
N TYR A 46 -4.19 -9.25 -4.27
CA TYR A 46 -4.24 -8.14 -5.22
C TYR A 46 -5.58 -8.09 -5.96
N ASP A 47 -6.07 -9.25 -6.45
CA ASP A 47 -7.32 -9.35 -7.18
C ASP A 47 -8.51 -8.92 -6.32
N VAL A 48 -8.53 -9.28 -5.03
CA VAL A 48 -9.55 -8.82 -4.07
C VAL A 48 -9.53 -7.30 -3.91
N PHE A 49 -8.34 -6.67 -3.85
CA PHE A 49 -8.26 -5.21 -3.79
C PHE A 49 -8.70 -4.56 -5.11
N MET A 50 -8.34 -5.14 -6.26
CA MET A 50 -8.78 -4.65 -7.57
C MET A 50 -10.30 -4.75 -7.75
N GLU A 51 -10.92 -5.84 -7.30
CA GLU A 51 -12.37 -5.98 -7.28
C GLU A 51 -13.03 -4.84 -6.50
N LYS A 52 -12.51 -4.50 -5.33
CA LYS A 52 -13.00 -3.37 -4.53
C LYS A 52 -12.86 -2.02 -5.23
N VAL A 53 -11.78 -1.81 -5.99
CA VAL A 53 -11.60 -0.60 -6.80
C VAL A 53 -12.65 -0.56 -7.92
N ASN A 54 -12.89 -1.69 -8.59
CA ASN A 54 -13.85 -1.78 -9.70
C ASN A 54 -15.32 -1.66 -9.24
N GLU A 55 -15.65 -2.15 -8.05
CA GLU A 55 -16.99 -2.06 -7.46
C GLU A 55 -17.31 -0.68 -6.85
N ALA A 56 -16.31 0.19 -6.72
CA ALA A 56 -16.49 1.48 -6.09
C ALA A 56 -17.37 2.40 -6.95
N ASN A 57 -18.53 2.74 -6.43
CA ASN A 57 -19.55 3.54 -7.11
C ASN A 57 -19.64 5.00 -6.61
N THR A 58 -18.74 5.40 -5.73
CA THR A 58 -18.62 6.78 -5.25
C THR A 58 -17.14 7.15 -5.15
N GLU A 59 -16.82 8.44 -5.28
CA GLU A 59 -15.46 8.96 -5.16
C GLU A 59 -14.77 8.54 -3.84
N ASN A 60 -15.50 8.65 -2.73
CA ASN A 60 -14.97 8.25 -1.43
C ASN A 60 -14.64 6.75 -1.35
N LYS A 61 -15.52 5.88 -1.85
CA LYS A 61 -15.26 4.43 -1.89
C LYS A 61 -14.09 4.11 -2.80
N TYR A 62 -14.01 4.77 -3.94
CA TYR A 62 -12.90 4.61 -4.88
C TYR A 62 -11.58 5.03 -4.24
N THR A 63 -11.55 6.20 -3.59
CA THR A 63 -10.37 6.70 -2.88
C THR A 63 -9.88 5.72 -1.82
N ILE A 64 -10.80 5.18 -1.01
CA ILE A 64 -10.45 4.20 0.03
C ILE A 64 -9.93 2.89 -0.59
N ALA A 65 -10.59 2.39 -1.62
CA ALA A 65 -10.21 1.15 -2.29
C ALA A 65 -8.85 1.27 -2.97
N LEU A 66 -8.64 2.36 -3.73
CA LEU A 66 -7.38 2.64 -4.41
C LEU A 66 -6.24 2.85 -3.41
N ARG A 67 -6.48 3.57 -2.31
CA ARG A 67 -5.51 3.72 -1.22
C ARG A 67 -5.07 2.37 -0.68
N ASN A 68 -6.04 1.50 -0.37
CA ASN A 68 -5.75 0.19 0.22
C ASN A 68 -4.98 -0.71 -0.75
N LEU A 69 -5.32 -0.70 -2.05
CA LEU A 69 -4.57 -1.37 -3.10
C LEU A 69 -3.13 -0.84 -3.16
N THR A 70 -2.97 0.48 -3.19
CA THR A 70 -1.65 1.12 -3.24
C THR A 70 -0.83 0.77 -2.00
N MET A 71 -1.42 0.82 -0.82
CA MET A 71 -0.74 0.42 0.42
C MET A 71 -0.26 -1.03 0.36
N PHE A 72 -1.10 -1.94 -0.13
CA PHE A 72 -0.73 -3.35 -0.26
C PHE A 72 0.44 -3.54 -1.23
N VAL A 73 0.32 -3.05 -2.47
CA VAL A 73 1.36 -3.20 -3.49
C VAL A 73 2.68 -2.55 -3.05
N CYS A 74 2.61 -1.34 -2.53
CA CYS A 74 3.82 -0.63 -2.12
C CYS A 74 4.49 -1.26 -0.89
N ALA A 75 3.72 -1.72 0.09
CA ALA A 75 4.27 -2.34 1.30
C ALA A 75 5.05 -3.63 1.00
N ILE A 76 4.55 -4.48 0.09
CA ILE A 76 5.23 -5.72 -0.28
C ILE A 76 6.50 -5.47 -1.12
N ASN A 77 6.58 -4.34 -1.83
CA ASN A 77 7.71 -4.02 -2.70
C ASN A 77 8.86 -3.30 -1.98
N ILE A 78 8.58 -2.46 -0.98
CA ILE A 78 9.64 -1.70 -0.30
C ILE A 78 10.06 -2.26 1.06
N GLY A 79 9.29 -3.18 1.63
CA GLY A 79 9.67 -3.90 2.87
C GLY A 79 9.82 -3.03 4.11
N LEU A 80 9.22 -1.85 4.17
CA LEU A 80 9.18 -1.03 5.36
C LEU A 80 8.28 -1.63 6.44
N ARG A 81 8.56 -1.30 7.70
CA ARG A 81 7.60 -1.61 8.79
C ARG A 81 6.32 -0.80 8.59
N GLY A 82 5.18 -1.37 8.98
CA GLY A 82 3.87 -0.71 8.80
C GLY A 82 3.83 0.71 9.36
N GLY A 83 4.36 0.94 10.56
CA GLY A 83 4.39 2.27 11.16
C GLY A 83 5.30 3.27 10.43
N ASP A 84 6.42 2.82 9.86
CA ASP A 84 7.28 3.66 9.03
C ASP A 84 6.63 3.92 7.67
N PHE A 85 6.02 2.89 7.07
CA PHE A 85 5.32 2.97 5.80
C PHE A 85 4.16 3.98 5.83
N CYS A 86 3.35 3.97 6.88
CA CYS A 86 2.23 4.90 7.05
C CYS A 86 2.66 6.37 7.23
N LYS A 87 3.92 6.61 7.57
CA LYS A 87 4.50 7.95 7.77
C LYS A 87 5.26 8.48 6.56
N LEU A 88 5.30 7.73 5.46
CA LEU A 88 5.95 8.20 4.24
C LEU A 88 5.29 9.47 3.73
N LYS A 89 6.12 10.41 3.34
CA LYS A 89 5.75 11.63 2.66
C LYS A 89 6.01 11.52 1.17
N TRP A 90 5.37 12.35 0.39
CA TRP A 90 5.66 12.44 -1.04
C TRP A 90 7.12 12.81 -1.28
N SER A 91 7.70 13.68 -0.46
CA SER A 91 9.11 14.06 -0.52
C SER A 91 10.09 12.90 -0.26
N ASP A 92 9.65 11.79 0.35
CA ASP A 92 10.50 10.61 0.50
C ASP A 92 10.70 9.88 -0.83
N ILE A 93 9.75 9.98 -1.76
CA ILE A 93 9.71 9.23 -3.03
C ILE A 93 9.90 10.10 -4.26
N TYR A 94 9.35 11.32 -4.23
CA TYR A 94 9.36 12.24 -5.36
C TYR A 94 10.27 13.44 -5.14
N ASN A 95 10.78 14.00 -6.24
CA ASN A 95 11.41 15.32 -6.27
C ASN A 95 10.33 16.41 -6.33
N GLU A 96 10.73 17.69 -6.16
CA GLU A 96 9.83 18.85 -6.24
C GLU A 96 9.05 18.93 -7.56
N GLY A 97 9.60 18.38 -8.65
CA GLY A 97 8.93 18.29 -9.95
C GLY A 97 8.00 17.08 -10.12
N TRP A 98 7.66 16.36 -9.05
CA TRP A 98 6.84 15.16 -9.06
C TRP A 98 7.37 14.01 -9.93
N THR A 99 8.71 13.97 -10.08
CA THR A 99 9.40 12.84 -10.69
C THR A 99 9.93 11.91 -9.61
N PHE A 100 9.93 10.61 -9.87
CA PHE A 100 10.51 9.65 -8.94
C PHE A 100 11.98 9.95 -8.70
N LYS A 101 12.41 9.80 -7.46
CA LYS A 101 13.83 9.75 -7.13
C LYS A 101 14.41 8.42 -7.60
N ASP A 102 15.65 8.39 -8.06
CA ASP A 102 16.34 7.15 -8.44
C ASP A 102 16.48 6.21 -7.22
N LYS A 103 16.64 6.79 -6.04
CA LYS A 103 16.66 6.13 -4.74
C LYS A 103 16.23 7.10 -3.66
N ALA A 104 15.66 6.58 -2.58
CA ALA A 104 15.40 7.37 -1.39
C ALA A 104 16.22 6.86 -0.20
N GLU A 105 16.71 7.78 0.63
CA GLU A 105 17.27 7.46 1.92
C GLU A 105 16.21 7.72 3.00
N TYR A 106 15.89 6.69 3.76
CA TYR A 106 14.89 6.75 4.82
C TYR A 106 15.49 6.39 6.16
N VAL A 107 15.11 7.11 7.21
CA VAL A 107 15.53 6.84 8.59
C VAL A 107 14.36 6.25 9.36
N PRO A 108 14.30 4.92 9.57
CA PRO A 108 13.24 4.30 10.32
C PRO A 108 13.16 4.83 11.77
N GLU A 109 11.94 5.00 12.27
CA GLU A 109 11.71 5.57 13.61
C GLU A 109 12.45 4.78 14.71
N LYS A 110 12.42 3.46 14.63
CA LYS A 110 13.10 2.59 15.61
C LYS A 110 14.62 2.81 15.67
N THR A 111 15.23 3.22 14.57
CA THR A 111 16.70 3.42 14.45
C THR A 111 17.08 4.89 14.36
N ARG A 112 16.13 5.80 14.53
CA ARG A 112 16.36 7.25 14.46
C ARG A 112 17.47 7.73 15.39
N LYS A 113 17.53 7.17 16.60
CA LYS A 113 18.58 7.51 17.59
C LYS A 113 20.00 7.11 17.14
N CYS A 114 20.12 6.11 16.28
CA CYS A 114 21.38 5.60 15.75
C CYS A 114 21.71 6.17 14.38
N HIS A 115 20.89 7.09 13.84
CA HIS A 115 21.02 7.67 12.49
C HIS A 115 21.25 6.62 11.39
N LYS A 116 20.69 5.42 11.57
CA LYS A 116 20.82 4.35 10.57
C LYS A 116 19.87 4.61 9.41
N HIS A 117 20.44 4.95 8.27
CA HIS A 117 19.72 5.09 7.02
C HIS A 117 19.51 3.74 6.34
N ILE A 118 18.40 3.60 5.65
CA ILE A 118 18.12 2.51 4.71
C ILE A 118 17.85 3.12 3.34
N ASN A 119 18.34 2.48 2.30
CA ASN A 119 18.02 2.87 0.94
C ASN A 119 16.74 2.17 0.52
N LEU A 120 15.78 2.93 0.04
CA LEU A 120 14.57 2.43 -0.58
C LEU A 120 14.80 2.36 -2.09
N TYR A 121 14.42 1.22 -2.67
CA TYR A 121 14.39 1.00 -4.10
C TYR A 121 12.99 0.55 -4.49
N TRP A 122 12.57 0.90 -5.66
CA TRP A 122 11.28 0.52 -6.20
C TRP A 122 11.41 -0.15 -7.56
N ASN A 123 10.44 -0.98 -7.86
CA ASN A 123 10.29 -1.62 -9.15
C ASN A 123 9.14 -0.97 -9.93
N SER A 124 8.94 -1.43 -11.17
CA SER A 124 7.88 -0.92 -12.04
C SER A 124 6.47 -1.01 -11.45
N ASP A 125 6.17 -2.05 -10.66
CA ASP A 125 4.84 -2.22 -10.06
C ASP A 125 4.59 -1.16 -8.98
N PHE A 126 5.61 -0.88 -8.18
CA PHE A 126 5.57 0.21 -7.20
C PHE A 126 5.38 1.57 -7.90
N GLU A 127 6.20 1.87 -8.92
CA GLU A 127 6.12 3.14 -9.64
C GLU A 127 4.77 3.34 -10.30
N HIS A 128 4.26 2.30 -10.98
CA HIS A 128 2.95 2.36 -11.64
C HIS A 128 1.82 2.62 -10.64
N THR A 129 1.80 1.85 -9.55
CA THR A 129 0.73 1.94 -8.54
C THR A 129 0.79 3.26 -7.78
N MET A 130 2.01 3.72 -7.43
CA MET A 130 2.21 4.99 -6.74
C MET A 130 1.86 6.18 -7.64
N SER A 131 2.19 6.13 -8.93
CA SER A 131 1.79 7.16 -9.91
C SER A 131 0.27 7.23 -10.06
N THR A 132 -0.41 6.08 -10.09
CA THR A 132 -1.87 6.03 -10.15
C THR A 132 -2.50 6.68 -8.92
N TRP A 133 -1.96 6.41 -7.73
CA TRP A 133 -2.40 7.03 -6.49
C TRP A 133 -2.13 8.54 -6.46
N LEU A 134 -0.95 8.97 -6.87
CA LEU A 134 -0.59 10.39 -6.97
C LEU A 134 -1.55 11.14 -7.89
N ASN A 135 -1.77 10.62 -9.10
CA ASN A 135 -2.67 11.23 -10.07
C ASN A 135 -4.11 11.35 -9.55
N TRP A 136 -4.59 10.33 -8.83
CA TRP A 136 -5.90 10.38 -8.20
C TRP A 136 -5.96 11.44 -7.11
N LYS A 137 -4.96 11.51 -6.23
CA LYS A 137 -4.88 12.51 -5.16
C LYS A 137 -4.80 13.93 -5.69
N MET A 138 -4.07 14.15 -6.79
CA MET A 138 -4.02 15.44 -7.49
C MET A 138 -5.37 15.78 -8.12
N TYR A 139 -6.05 14.80 -8.73
CA TYR A 139 -7.36 15.00 -9.35
C TYR A 139 -8.42 15.46 -8.34
N ILE A 140 -8.42 14.91 -7.13
CA ILE A 140 -9.36 15.29 -6.06
C ILE A 140 -8.84 16.44 -5.18
N GLU A 141 -7.74 17.11 -5.61
CA GLU A 141 -7.15 18.27 -4.92
C GLU A 141 -6.83 18.02 -3.44
N GLN A 142 -6.31 16.83 -3.12
CA GLN A 142 -5.94 16.43 -1.75
C GLN A 142 -4.42 16.38 -1.51
N ILE A 143 -3.65 17.14 -2.27
CA ILE A 143 -2.21 17.33 -2.08
C ILE A 143 -1.92 18.82 -2.14
N ASP A 144 -1.46 19.38 -1.04
CA ASP A 144 -1.07 20.78 -0.94
C ASP A 144 0.46 20.94 -1.04
N SER A 145 1.20 19.94 -0.59
CA SER A 145 2.66 19.99 -0.53
C SER A 145 3.30 18.61 -0.74
N ILE A 146 4.52 18.61 -1.27
CA ILE A 146 5.36 17.41 -1.32
C ILE A 146 5.72 16.88 0.08
N GLU A 147 5.58 17.72 1.11
CA GLU A 147 5.78 17.34 2.51
C GLU A 147 4.55 16.66 3.16
N ASP A 148 3.44 16.56 2.42
CA ASP A 148 2.27 15.85 2.91
C ASP A 148 2.50 14.33 2.97
N TYR A 149 1.76 13.68 3.87
CA TYR A 149 1.79 12.22 3.95
C TYR A 149 1.12 11.58 2.72
N ILE A 150 1.75 10.51 2.21
CA ILE A 150 1.20 9.76 1.06
C ILE A 150 -0.14 9.13 1.44
N PHE A 151 -0.23 8.58 2.65
CA PHE A 151 -1.43 7.92 3.16
C PHE A 151 -2.00 8.70 4.33
N THR A 152 -3.09 9.41 4.07
CA THR A 152 -3.77 10.24 5.06
C THR A 152 -5.04 9.57 5.57
N SER A 153 -5.33 9.80 6.85
CA SER A 153 -6.63 9.51 7.45
C SER A 153 -7.68 10.55 7.00
N GLN A 154 -8.95 10.32 7.32
CA GLN A 154 -10.02 11.29 7.05
C GLN A 154 -9.79 12.66 7.74
N LYS A 155 -8.91 12.73 8.73
CA LYS A 155 -8.54 13.97 9.44
C LYS A 155 -7.32 14.67 8.85
N GLY A 156 -6.75 14.17 7.75
CA GLY A 156 -5.54 14.73 7.14
C GLY A 156 -4.22 14.31 7.80
N GLU A 157 -4.26 13.58 8.92
CA GLU A 157 -3.08 13.04 9.58
C GLU A 157 -2.63 11.71 8.95
N SER A 158 -1.38 11.29 9.22
CA SER A 158 -0.92 9.96 8.78
C SER A 158 -1.82 8.85 9.33
N ILE A 159 -2.01 7.79 8.54
CA ILE A 159 -2.69 6.59 9.01
C ILE A 159 -1.83 5.92 10.09
N THR A 160 -2.47 5.38 11.11
CA THR A 160 -1.79 4.59 12.14
C THR A 160 -2.04 3.10 11.93
N GLU A 161 -1.14 2.23 12.41
CA GLU A 161 -1.29 0.77 12.35
C GLU A 161 -2.58 0.24 13.02
N LYS A 162 -3.26 1.08 13.79
CA LYS A 162 -4.48 0.73 14.53
C LYS A 162 -5.75 1.31 13.89
N SER A 163 -5.63 1.93 12.71
CA SER A 163 -6.76 2.56 12.00
C SER A 163 -7.49 1.57 11.14
#